data_5d74815e26571dd2f1f463b913cd064a
#
_entry.id   5d74815e26571dd2f1f463b913cd064a
#
_cell.length_a   1.000
_cell.length_b   1.000
_cell.length_c   1.000
_cell.angle_alpha   90.00
_cell.angle_beta   90.00
_cell.angle_gamma   90.00
#
_symmetry.space_group_name_H-M   'P 1'
#
loop_
_entity.id
_entity.type
_entity.pdbx_description
1 polymer ?
#
loop_
_entity_poly.entity_id
_entity_poly.type
_entity_poly.pdbx_seq_one_letter_code
_entity_poly.pdbx_strand_id
1 'polypeptide(L)'
;MGTNGWTLSHDASLLALNTFHVQAYAARRLDIHDATTLPEALAQPEIAAGPVIVLGSGSNVLLAGDVDGTVLVLANSGIEILEHRADYTIVRAGAGVNWHALVTWSLQHGLSGLENLALIPGTTGACPIQNIGAYGVQVGEFIQTVEAWDRQAGAWVRLEQEECDFAYRSSVFKQQPERYIITAVEFRLPL
;
A
#
# COMPACT_ATOMS: atom_id res chain seq x y z
N MET A 1 12.76 -9.03 -24.06
CA MET A 1 11.92 -7.89 -23.76
C MET A 1 12.09 -7.64 -22.27
N GLY A 2 12.77 -6.57 -21.87
CA GLY A 2 12.93 -6.24 -20.47
C GLY A 2 11.56 -5.91 -19.90
N THR A 3 11.18 -6.53 -18.80
CA THR A 3 9.99 -6.16 -18.06
C THR A 3 10.26 -4.79 -17.44
N ASN A 4 9.56 -3.75 -17.88
CA ASN A 4 9.73 -2.37 -17.40
C ASN A 4 9.32 -2.18 -15.93
N GLY A 5 9.32 -3.21 -15.07
CA GLY A 5 8.91 -3.09 -13.68
C GLY A 5 7.45 -2.64 -13.45
N TRP A 6 6.70 -2.35 -14.50
CA TRP A 6 5.29 -1.98 -14.49
C TRP A 6 4.55 -2.46 -15.75
N THR A 7 3.23 -2.53 -15.66
CA THR A 7 2.35 -2.91 -16.78
C THR A 7 1.22 -1.89 -16.90
N LEU A 8 0.93 -1.44 -18.13
CA LEU A 8 -0.19 -0.55 -18.42
C LEU A 8 -1.22 -1.29 -19.26
N SER A 9 -2.48 -1.23 -18.86
CA SER A 9 -3.63 -1.79 -19.56
C SER A 9 -4.69 -0.71 -19.79
N HIS A 10 -5.37 -0.75 -20.93
CA HIS A 10 -6.46 0.16 -21.29
C HIS A 10 -7.80 -0.55 -21.13
N ASP A 11 -8.86 0.22 -20.88
CA ASP A 11 -10.24 -0.28 -20.69
C ASP A 11 -10.29 -1.47 -19.72
N ALA A 12 -9.55 -1.32 -18.61
CA ALA A 12 -9.30 -2.40 -17.69
C ALA A 12 -10.45 -2.62 -16.71
N SER A 13 -10.94 -3.85 -16.60
CA SER A 13 -11.96 -4.19 -15.62
C SER A 13 -11.45 -4.03 -14.18
N LEU A 14 -12.24 -3.39 -13.34
CA LEU A 14 -12.02 -3.22 -11.90
C LEU A 14 -12.82 -4.22 -11.05
N LEU A 15 -13.50 -5.18 -11.67
CA LEU A 15 -14.36 -6.15 -10.97
C LEU A 15 -13.61 -6.93 -9.88
N ALA A 16 -12.36 -7.32 -10.16
CA ALA A 16 -11.50 -8.03 -9.20
C ALA A 16 -10.80 -7.09 -8.20
N LEU A 17 -10.92 -5.78 -8.37
CA LEU A 17 -10.29 -4.76 -7.54
C LEU A 17 -11.29 -4.00 -6.65
N ASN A 18 -12.44 -4.60 -6.37
CA ASN A 18 -13.37 -4.11 -5.36
C ASN A 18 -14.18 -5.26 -4.76
N THR A 19 -14.40 -5.21 -3.45
CA THR A 19 -15.08 -6.29 -2.70
C THR A 19 -16.60 -6.24 -2.82
N PHE A 20 -17.18 -5.16 -3.34
CA PHE A 20 -18.59 -5.07 -3.67
C PHE A 20 -18.95 -5.75 -5.02
N HIS A 21 -17.92 -6.20 -5.77
CA HIS A 21 -18.07 -6.80 -7.09
C HIS A 21 -18.86 -5.91 -8.06
N VAL A 22 -18.70 -4.59 -7.93
CA VAL A 22 -19.27 -3.64 -8.90
C VAL A 22 -18.51 -3.78 -10.21
N GLN A 23 -19.24 -3.94 -11.31
CA GLN A 23 -18.64 -3.93 -12.63
C GLN A 23 -18.37 -2.49 -13.04
N ALA A 24 -17.12 -2.13 -13.08
CA ALA A 24 -16.63 -0.84 -13.52
C ALA A 24 -15.31 -1.05 -14.28
N TYR A 25 -14.94 -0.07 -15.09
CA TYR A 25 -13.71 -0.07 -15.88
C TYR A 25 -12.89 1.18 -15.57
N ALA A 26 -11.58 1.06 -15.69
CA ALA A 26 -10.67 2.20 -15.70
C ALA A 26 -10.22 2.46 -17.14
N ALA A 27 -10.16 3.72 -17.56
CA ALA A 27 -9.57 4.08 -18.85
C ALA A 27 -8.15 3.52 -18.95
N ARG A 28 -7.40 3.57 -17.85
CA ARG A 28 -6.05 2.97 -17.73
C ARG A 28 -5.90 2.30 -16.36
N ARG A 29 -5.20 1.16 -16.36
CA ARG A 29 -4.72 0.49 -15.14
C ARG A 29 -3.22 0.34 -15.22
N LEU A 30 -2.53 0.86 -14.21
CA LEU A 30 -1.08 0.81 -14.08
C LEU A 30 -0.72 -0.09 -12.90
N ASP A 31 -0.16 -1.26 -13.17
CA ASP A 31 0.33 -2.16 -12.13
C ASP A 31 1.85 -1.96 -11.96
N ILE A 32 2.29 -1.62 -10.77
CA ILE A 32 3.70 -1.41 -10.42
C ILE A 32 4.23 -2.67 -9.73
N HIS A 33 5.10 -3.40 -10.41
CA HIS A 33 5.75 -4.62 -9.90
C HIS A 33 7.08 -4.32 -9.22
N ASP A 34 7.81 -3.32 -9.71
CA ASP A 34 9.03 -2.79 -9.11
C ASP A 34 8.78 -1.32 -8.70
N ALA A 35 8.75 -1.07 -7.40
CA ALA A 35 8.47 0.25 -6.85
C ALA A 35 9.45 1.32 -7.35
N THR A 36 10.70 0.97 -7.64
CA THR A 36 11.73 1.91 -8.12
C THR A 36 11.38 2.54 -9.46
N THR A 37 10.53 1.89 -10.26
CA THR A 37 10.09 2.36 -11.58
C THR A 37 8.87 3.30 -11.52
N LEU A 38 8.29 3.51 -10.34
CA LEU A 38 7.09 4.33 -10.16
C LEU A 38 7.21 5.74 -10.74
N PRO A 39 8.32 6.50 -10.54
CA PRO A 39 8.45 7.84 -11.11
C PRO A 39 8.44 7.84 -12.64
N GLU A 40 9.12 6.85 -13.25
CA GLU A 40 9.14 6.68 -14.71
C GLU A 40 7.74 6.36 -15.26
N ALA A 41 7.03 5.45 -14.60
CA ALA A 41 5.67 5.09 -14.98
C ALA A 41 4.70 6.27 -14.89
N LEU A 42 4.78 7.07 -13.81
CA LEU A 42 3.95 8.27 -13.62
C LEU A 42 4.26 9.38 -14.65
N ALA A 43 5.49 9.42 -15.17
CA ALA A 43 5.92 10.39 -16.16
C ALA A 43 5.44 10.05 -17.59
N GLN A 44 4.85 8.88 -17.83
CA GLN A 44 4.31 8.52 -19.14
C GLN A 44 3.24 9.55 -19.55
N PRO A 45 3.28 10.10 -20.79
CA PRO A 45 2.41 11.20 -21.20
C PRO A 45 0.92 10.93 -20.99
N GLU A 46 0.46 9.72 -21.25
CA GLU A 46 -0.94 9.34 -21.10
C GLU A 46 -1.38 9.20 -19.62
N ILE A 47 -0.43 8.95 -18.70
CA ILE A 47 -0.70 8.89 -17.26
C ILE A 47 -0.62 10.28 -16.65
N ALA A 48 0.41 11.06 -17.01
CA ALA A 48 0.63 12.40 -16.50
C ALA A 48 -0.48 13.39 -16.90
N ALA A 49 -1.19 13.11 -18.00
CA ALA A 49 -2.25 13.97 -18.53
C ALA A 49 -3.58 13.88 -17.76
N GLY A 50 -3.75 12.92 -16.84
CA GLY A 50 -5.04 12.69 -16.19
C GLY A 50 -4.91 12.36 -14.70
N PRO A 51 -6.06 12.17 -14.02
CA PRO A 51 -6.07 11.79 -12.61
C PRO A 51 -5.50 10.39 -12.41
N VAL A 52 -4.77 10.21 -11.30
CA VAL A 52 -4.24 8.92 -10.85
C VAL A 52 -4.81 8.60 -9.47
N ILE A 53 -5.55 7.51 -9.40
CA ILE A 53 -6.16 6.99 -8.17
C ILE A 53 -5.39 5.74 -7.76
N VAL A 54 -4.83 5.73 -6.55
CA VAL A 54 -4.18 4.54 -5.99
C VAL A 54 -5.21 3.63 -5.38
N LEU A 55 -5.23 2.37 -5.81
CA LEU A 55 -6.18 1.37 -5.34
C LEU A 55 -5.42 0.14 -4.81
N GLY A 56 -5.73 -0.28 -3.58
CA GLY A 56 -5.28 -1.55 -3.04
C GLY A 56 -6.19 -2.71 -3.52
N SER A 57 -6.63 -3.55 -2.60
CA SER A 57 -7.59 -4.62 -2.91
C SER A 57 -9.04 -4.13 -3.11
N GLY A 58 -9.28 -2.82 -2.97
CA GLY A 58 -10.62 -2.25 -3.11
C GLY A 58 -11.61 -2.64 -2.02
N SER A 59 -11.11 -2.97 -0.83
CA SER A 59 -11.95 -3.41 0.29
C SER A 59 -12.64 -2.27 1.04
N ASN A 60 -12.25 -1.02 0.78
CA ASN A 60 -12.82 0.17 1.44
C ASN A 60 -13.18 1.27 0.43
N VAL A 61 -13.61 0.87 -0.75
CA VAL A 61 -14.04 1.78 -1.82
C VAL A 61 -15.37 1.31 -2.40
N LEU A 62 -16.20 2.26 -2.80
CA LEU A 62 -17.39 2.04 -3.60
C LEU A 62 -17.19 2.71 -4.96
N LEU A 63 -17.13 1.92 -6.02
CA LEU A 63 -17.04 2.42 -7.38
C LEU A 63 -18.46 2.84 -7.83
N ALA A 64 -18.67 4.12 -8.03
CA ALA A 64 -19.97 4.65 -8.49
C ALA A 64 -20.17 4.53 -10.02
N GLY A 65 -19.13 4.14 -10.74
CA GLY A 65 -19.10 3.97 -12.20
C GLY A 65 -17.68 3.78 -12.69
N ASP A 66 -17.50 3.92 -13.98
CA ASP A 66 -16.19 3.84 -14.62
C ASP A 66 -15.27 4.98 -14.17
N VAL A 67 -13.96 4.73 -14.18
CA VAL A 67 -12.93 5.69 -13.80
C VAL A 67 -12.31 6.26 -15.06
N ASP A 68 -12.59 7.53 -15.34
CA ASP A 68 -11.96 8.28 -16.43
C ASP A 68 -10.58 8.79 -15.97
N GLY A 69 -9.62 7.88 -15.89
CA GLY A 69 -8.27 8.17 -15.40
C GLY A 69 -7.43 6.91 -15.29
N THR A 70 -6.35 7.00 -14.53
CA THR A 70 -5.46 5.87 -14.26
C THR A 70 -5.73 5.33 -12.86
N VAL A 71 -6.07 4.05 -12.77
CA VAL A 71 -6.05 3.31 -11.51
C VAL A 71 -4.67 2.68 -11.36
N LEU A 72 -3.93 3.12 -10.33
CA LEU A 72 -2.61 2.62 -10.00
C LEU A 72 -2.72 1.56 -8.92
N VAL A 73 -2.11 0.41 -9.16
CA VAL A 73 -2.06 -0.73 -8.24
C VAL A 73 -0.61 -1.02 -7.90
N LEU A 74 -0.25 -1.00 -6.62
CA LEU A 74 1.05 -1.47 -6.15
C LEU A 74 0.99 -3.00 -6.10
N ALA A 75 1.66 -3.66 -7.06
CA ALA A 75 1.77 -5.11 -7.18
C ALA A 75 3.15 -5.61 -6.69
N ASN A 76 3.99 -4.71 -6.19
CA ASN A 76 5.29 -5.06 -5.62
C ASN A 76 5.08 -5.89 -4.35
N SER A 77 5.54 -7.12 -4.39
CA SER A 77 5.45 -8.08 -3.31
C SER A 77 6.84 -8.36 -2.75
N GLY A 78 6.87 -8.87 -1.54
CA GLY A 78 8.10 -9.26 -0.86
C GLY A 78 8.00 -8.87 0.61
N ILE A 79 8.44 -9.79 1.46
CA ILE A 79 8.58 -9.58 2.90
C ILE A 79 10.01 -9.95 3.22
N GLU A 80 10.72 -9.04 3.86
CA GLU A 80 12.13 -9.23 4.22
C GLU A 80 12.40 -8.80 5.65
N ILE A 81 13.30 -9.50 6.32
CA ILE A 81 13.79 -9.14 7.63
C ILE A 81 14.98 -8.21 7.40
N LEU A 82 14.88 -6.98 7.89
CA LEU A 82 15.96 -6.00 7.80
C LEU A 82 16.91 -6.11 9.00
N GLU A 83 16.38 -6.43 10.18
CA GLU A 83 17.17 -6.45 11.41
C GLU A 83 16.54 -7.41 12.44
N HIS A 84 17.38 -8.16 13.13
CA HIS A 84 17.04 -8.94 14.33
C HIS A 84 17.67 -8.31 15.56
N ARG A 85 16.88 -8.11 16.61
CA ARG A 85 17.30 -7.71 17.93
C ARG A 85 16.86 -8.75 18.97
N ALA A 86 17.30 -8.56 20.21
CA ALA A 86 16.96 -9.52 21.29
C ALA A 86 15.47 -9.54 21.64
N ASP A 87 14.75 -8.46 21.43
CA ASP A 87 13.35 -8.24 21.83
C ASP A 87 12.41 -7.92 20.68
N TYR A 88 12.93 -7.64 19.48
CA TYR A 88 12.13 -7.34 18.29
C TYR A 88 12.86 -7.63 16.97
N THR A 89 12.10 -7.66 15.92
CA THR A 89 12.59 -7.77 14.53
C THR A 89 12.00 -6.65 13.69
N ILE A 90 12.82 -6.04 12.82
CA ILE A 90 12.35 -5.10 11.80
C ILE A 90 12.06 -5.88 10.53
N VAL A 91 10.81 -5.81 10.10
CA VAL A 91 10.29 -6.47 8.90
C VAL A 91 9.83 -5.42 7.90
N ARG A 92 10.32 -5.48 6.68
CA ARG A 92 9.87 -4.66 5.57
C ARG A 92 8.94 -5.46 4.67
N ALA A 93 7.79 -4.91 4.33
CA ALA A 93 6.85 -5.53 3.39
C ALA A 93 6.47 -4.55 2.27
N GLY A 94 6.48 -5.04 1.04
CA GLY A 94 6.04 -4.28 -0.13
C GLY A 94 4.56 -3.91 -0.05
N ALA A 95 4.18 -2.77 -0.63
CA ALA A 95 2.81 -2.25 -0.56
C ALA A 95 1.76 -3.21 -1.13
N GLY A 96 2.11 -4.02 -2.13
CA GLY A 96 1.22 -5.01 -2.75
C GLY A 96 1.01 -6.30 -1.95
N VAL A 97 1.76 -6.53 -0.88
CA VAL A 97 1.61 -7.72 -0.04
C VAL A 97 0.21 -7.74 0.58
N ASN A 98 -0.49 -8.87 0.46
CA ASN A 98 -1.77 -9.05 1.12
C ASN A 98 -1.60 -8.94 2.64
N TRP A 99 -2.45 -8.15 3.30
CA TRP A 99 -2.33 -7.88 4.73
C TRP A 99 -2.37 -9.16 5.60
N HIS A 100 -3.34 -10.04 5.36
CA HIS A 100 -3.45 -11.27 6.14
C HIS A 100 -2.28 -12.24 5.88
N ALA A 101 -1.74 -12.23 4.67
CA ALA A 101 -0.52 -13.00 4.37
C ALA A 101 0.68 -12.49 5.16
N LEU A 102 0.84 -11.17 5.33
CA LEU A 102 1.87 -10.59 6.19
C LEU A 102 1.70 -11.00 7.65
N VAL A 103 0.46 -10.93 8.19
CA VAL A 103 0.17 -11.38 9.56
C VAL A 103 0.51 -12.86 9.74
N THR A 104 0.11 -13.70 8.80
CA THR A 104 0.41 -15.15 8.86
C THR A 104 1.91 -15.40 8.80
N TRP A 105 2.60 -14.67 7.91
CA TRP A 105 4.05 -14.76 7.77
C TRP A 105 4.77 -14.35 9.06
N SER A 106 4.35 -13.26 9.72
CA SER A 106 4.98 -12.81 10.98
C SER A 106 4.86 -13.87 12.07
N LEU A 107 3.68 -14.46 12.24
CA LEU A 107 3.46 -15.52 13.22
C LEU A 107 4.29 -16.78 12.95
N GLN A 108 4.43 -17.18 11.68
CA GLN A 108 5.29 -18.29 11.27
C GLN A 108 6.78 -18.06 11.59
N HIS A 109 7.17 -16.78 11.69
CA HIS A 109 8.54 -16.39 12.06
C HIS A 109 8.69 -16.08 13.57
N GLY A 110 7.67 -16.42 14.40
CA GLY A 110 7.69 -16.18 15.84
C GLY A 110 7.57 -14.72 16.24
N LEU A 111 7.04 -13.87 15.35
CA LEU A 111 6.86 -12.44 15.59
C LEU A 111 5.41 -12.16 15.99
N SER A 112 5.22 -11.37 17.02
CA SER A 112 3.91 -11.04 17.60
C SER A 112 3.50 -9.59 17.29
N GLY A 113 2.28 -9.22 17.68
CA GLY A 113 1.73 -7.85 17.62
C GLY A 113 0.68 -7.64 16.54
N LEU A 114 0.76 -8.32 15.39
CA LEU A 114 -0.21 -8.15 14.30
C LEU A 114 -1.39 -9.13 14.34
N GLU A 115 -1.39 -10.10 15.24
CA GLU A 115 -2.36 -11.20 15.30
C GLU A 115 -3.81 -10.75 15.44
N ASN A 116 -4.07 -9.70 16.24
CA ASN A 116 -5.39 -9.10 16.40
C ASN A 116 -5.90 -8.37 15.15
N LEU A 117 -5.02 -8.07 14.23
CA LEU A 117 -5.33 -7.41 12.96
C LEU A 117 -5.48 -8.41 11.81
N ALA A 118 -5.44 -9.73 12.11
CA ALA A 118 -5.65 -10.78 11.13
C ALA A 118 -7.03 -10.63 10.45
N LEU A 119 -7.13 -11.11 9.20
CA LEU A 119 -8.35 -11.09 8.38
C LEU A 119 -8.92 -9.70 8.04
N ILE A 120 -8.31 -8.60 8.47
CA ILE A 120 -8.65 -7.28 7.94
C ILE A 120 -8.33 -7.32 6.44
N PRO A 121 -9.32 -7.06 5.56
CA PRO A 121 -9.07 -7.11 4.12
C PRO A 121 -8.23 -5.92 3.68
N GLY A 122 -7.34 -6.13 2.73
CA GLY A 122 -6.49 -5.06 2.19
C GLY A 122 -5.09 -5.49 1.84
N THR A 123 -4.26 -4.51 1.55
CA THR A 123 -2.83 -4.65 1.26
C THR A 123 -1.99 -3.91 2.30
N THR A 124 -0.73 -4.27 2.40
CA THR A 124 0.21 -3.63 3.32
C THR A 124 0.32 -2.13 3.08
N GLY A 125 0.37 -1.68 1.82
CA GLY A 125 0.42 -0.24 1.51
C GLY A 125 -0.85 0.54 1.88
N ALA A 126 -1.98 -0.15 2.06
CA ALA A 126 -3.23 0.48 2.50
C ALA A 126 -3.35 0.57 4.04
N CYS A 127 -2.62 -0.26 4.79
CA CYS A 127 -2.79 -0.35 6.23
C CYS A 127 -2.47 0.95 7.00
N PRO A 128 -1.46 1.79 6.61
CA PRO A 128 -1.18 3.02 7.32
C PRO A 128 -2.22 4.11 7.06
N ILE A 129 -2.89 4.10 5.90
CA ILE A 129 -3.71 5.22 5.43
C ILE A 129 -4.77 5.61 6.47
N GLN A 130 -5.53 4.66 6.96
CA GLN A 130 -6.50 4.90 8.03
C GLN A 130 -6.14 4.20 9.34
N ASN A 131 -4.85 3.89 9.53
CA ASN A 131 -4.33 3.27 10.74
C ASN A 131 -5.21 2.10 11.15
N ILE A 132 -5.24 1.04 10.32
CA ILE A 132 -6.15 -0.09 10.54
C ILE A 132 -6.05 -0.61 11.97
N GLY A 133 -7.18 -1.00 12.55
CA GLY A 133 -7.24 -1.43 13.93
C GLY A 133 -8.43 -2.32 14.22
N ALA A 134 -8.24 -3.24 15.14
CA ALA A 134 -9.24 -4.15 15.67
C ALA A 134 -8.84 -4.59 17.09
N TYR A 135 -9.83 -4.92 17.91
CA TYR A 135 -9.64 -5.47 19.26
C TYR A 135 -8.69 -4.64 20.15
N GLY A 136 -8.76 -3.32 20.02
CA GLY A 136 -7.97 -2.39 20.83
C GLY A 136 -6.53 -2.17 20.35
N VAL A 137 -6.12 -2.78 19.24
CA VAL A 137 -4.80 -2.65 18.64
C VAL A 137 -4.89 -1.85 17.34
N GLN A 138 -3.92 -0.99 17.08
CA GLN A 138 -3.79 -0.22 15.84
C GLN A 138 -2.44 -0.52 15.18
N VAL A 139 -2.42 -0.60 13.85
CA VAL A 139 -1.20 -0.94 13.11
C VAL A 139 -0.08 0.09 13.30
N GLY A 140 -0.43 1.36 13.51
CA GLY A 140 0.54 2.42 13.76
C GLY A 140 1.42 2.20 14.99
N GLU A 141 1.00 1.36 15.94
CA GLU A 141 1.80 0.96 17.11
C GLU A 141 3.03 0.12 16.73
N PHE A 142 2.96 -0.56 15.59
CA PHE A 142 4.01 -1.46 15.09
C PHE A 142 4.74 -0.91 13.87
N ILE A 143 4.22 0.14 13.22
CA ILE A 143 4.91 0.76 12.09
C ILE A 143 6.10 1.53 12.61
N GLN A 144 7.28 1.24 12.05
CA GLN A 144 8.50 2.01 12.29
C GLN A 144 8.66 3.09 11.22
N THR A 145 8.53 2.72 9.93
CA THR A 145 8.77 3.63 8.81
C THR A 145 7.79 3.31 7.68
N VAL A 146 7.34 4.33 6.97
CA VAL A 146 6.57 4.18 5.72
C VAL A 146 7.40 4.75 4.57
N GLU A 147 7.68 3.93 3.57
CA GLU A 147 8.33 4.35 2.33
C GLU A 147 7.29 4.79 1.31
N ALA A 148 7.47 5.97 0.74
CA ALA A 148 6.52 6.50 -0.23
C ALA A 148 7.19 7.37 -1.29
N TRP A 149 6.51 7.51 -2.42
CA TRP A 149 6.77 8.56 -3.39
C TRP A 149 5.94 9.79 -3.04
N ASP A 150 6.58 10.92 -2.71
CA ASP A 150 5.90 12.20 -2.52
C ASP A 150 5.70 12.86 -3.89
N ARG A 151 4.46 12.88 -4.36
CA ARG A 151 4.08 13.44 -5.67
C ARG A 151 4.26 14.95 -5.73
N GLN A 152 4.16 15.66 -4.61
CA GLN A 152 4.34 17.11 -4.56
C GLN A 152 5.82 17.49 -4.60
N ALA A 153 6.65 16.75 -3.88
CA ALA A 153 8.09 16.99 -3.86
C ALA A 153 8.79 16.36 -5.08
N GLY A 154 8.16 15.39 -5.76
CA GLY A 154 8.80 14.61 -6.81
C GLY A 154 9.99 13.79 -6.29
N ALA A 155 9.90 13.25 -5.08
CA ALA A 155 11.00 12.59 -4.40
C ALA A 155 10.54 11.39 -3.57
N TRP A 156 11.46 10.45 -3.37
CA TRP A 156 11.30 9.37 -2.41
C TRP A 156 11.40 9.92 -0.99
N VAL A 157 10.49 9.49 -0.13
CA VAL A 157 10.48 9.84 1.29
C VAL A 157 10.35 8.58 2.15
N ARG A 158 10.90 8.66 3.33
CA ARG A 158 10.73 7.70 4.42
C ARG A 158 10.19 8.49 5.61
N LEU A 159 8.96 8.18 6.02
CA LEU A 159 8.31 8.82 7.15
C LEU A 159 8.45 7.90 8.35
N GLU A 160 9.10 8.36 9.39
CA GLU A 160 9.15 7.67 10.68
C GLU A 160 7.75 7.68 11.33
N GLN A 161 7.52 6.81 12.30
CA GLN A 161 6.22 6.64 12.96
C GLN A 161 5.61 7.98 13.39
N GLU A 162 6.40 8.86 13.98
CA GLU A 162 5.98 10.16 14.50
C GLU A 162 5.54 11.13 13.39
N GLU A 163 6.14 11.00 12.20
CA GLU A 163 5.82 11.82 11.03
C GLU A 163 4.54 11.36 10.32
N CYS A 164 4.11 10.12 10.59
CA CYS A 164 2.88 9.56 10.02
C CYS A 164 1.60 10.12 10.65
N ASP A 165 1.67 10.82 11.78
CA ASP A 165 0.52 11.44 12.48
C ASP A 165 -0.63 10.43 12.69
N PHE A 166 -0.30 9.23 13.21
CA PHE A 166 -1.27 8.19 13.44
C PHE A 166 -2.23 8.55 14.57
N ALA A 167 -3.52 8.50 14.26
CA ALA A 167 -4.61 8.66 15.20
C ALA A 167 -5.73 7.65 14.90
N TYR A 168 -6.79 7.65 15.68
CA TYR A 168 -7.92 6.75 15.43
C TYR A 168 -8.48 6.96 14.03
N ARG A 169 -8.35 5.92 13.17
CA ARG A 169 -8.77 5.93 11.76
C ARG A 169 -8.21 7.09 10.94
N SER A 170 -7.02 7.59 11.29
CA SER A 170 -6.38 8.74 10.63
C SER A 170 -4.86 8.57 10.54
N SER A 171 -4.28 9.25 9.55
CA SER A 171 -2.84 9.43 9.35
C SER A 171 -2.59 10.62 8.42
N VAL A 172 -1.35 11.05 8.28
CA VAL A 172 -0.94 12.05 7.27
C VAL A 172 -1.33 11.62 5.84
N PHE A 173 -1.30 10.32 5.56
CA PHE A 173 -1.67 9.77 4.24
C PHE A 173 -3.16 9.93 3.94
N LYS A 174 -4.02 9.81 4.93
CA LYS A 174 -5.47 10.06 4.80
C LYS A 174 -5.78 11.55 4.74
N GLN A 175 -5.05 12.37 5.47
CA GLN A 175 -5.20 13.83 5.47
C GLN A 175 -4.73 14.47 4.15
N GLN A 176 -3.75 13.82 3.47
CA GLN A 176 -3.17 14.27 2.21
C GLN A 176 -3.25 13.16 1.14
N PRO A 177 -4.46 12.76 0.69
CA PRO A 177 -4.69 11.52 -0.06
C PRO A 177 -4.04 11.50 -1.45
N GLU A 178 -3.74 12.66 -2.03
CA GLU A 178 -3.14 12.75 -3.38
C GLU A 178 -1.61 12.94 -3.34
N ARG A 179 -1.04 13.10 -2.14
CA ARG A 179 0.37 13.43 -2.00
C ARG A 179 1.27 12.20 -2.04
N TYR A 180 0.95 11.18 -1.27
CA TYR A 180 1.84 10.04 -1.06
C TYR A 180 1.36 8.78 -1.78
N ILE A 181 2.26 8.11 -2.47
CA ILE A 181 2.05 6.74 -2.96
C ILE A 181 2.96 5.82 -2.13
N ILE A 182 2.36 5.08 -1.21
CA ILE A 182 3.09 4.18 -0.31
C ILE A 182 3.58 2.97 -1.09
N THR A 183 4.87 2.67 -1.00
CA THR A 183 5.51 1.57 -1.73
C THR A 183 6.01 0.43 -0.84
N ALA A 184 6.28 0.71 0.43
CA ALA A 184 6.59 -0.32 1.43
C ALA A 184 6.30 0.21 2.85
N VAL A 185 6.19 -0.72 3.79
CA VAL A 185 6.04 -0.41 5.22
C VAL A 185 7.02 -1.26 6.00
N GLU A 186 7.73 -0.64 6.93
CA GLU A 186 8.60 -1.32 7.89
C GLU A 186 7.88 -1.42 9.24
N PHE A 187 7.90 -2.61 9.79
CA PHE A 187 7.27 -2.94 11.06
C PHE A 187 8.32 -3.33 12.08
N ARG A 188 8.19 -2.81 13.28
CA ARG A 188 8.93 -3.26 14.45
C ARG A 188 8.06 -4.25 15.23
N LEU A 189 8.34 -5.54 15.07
CA LEU A 189 7.53 -6.62 15.63
C LEU A 189 8.24 -7.27 16.81
N PRO A 190 7.59 -7.39 17.99
CA PRO A 190 8.10 -8.15 19.13
C PRO A 190 8.29 -9.64 18.82
N LEU A 191 9.21 -10.25 19.54
CA LEU A 191 9.44 -11.71 19.52
C LEU A 191 8.39 -12.46 20.36
#